data_693b072208102eb8ec89de9f74e6a55c
#
_entry.id   693b072208102eb8ec89de9f74e6a55c
#
_cell.length_a   1.000
_cell.length_b   1.000
_cell.length_c   1.000
_cell.angle_alpha   90.00
_cell.angle_beta   90.00
_cell.angle_gamma   90.00
#
_symmetry.space_group_name_H-M   'P 1'
#
loop_
_entity.id
_entity.type
_entity.pdbx_description
1 polymer ?
#
loop_
_entity_poly.entity_id
_entity_poly.type
_entity_poly.pdbx_seq_one_letter_code
_entity_poly.pdbx_strand_id
1 'polypeptide(L)'
;MRRNSATLGAALVCVWLSAGVARATSSEPGKDVQADPGPCVAAAAAADDDKTIEVCGALIDNEKTARPDRIKALTARAGAYDRKQMIDRAIADYDTVLRLDPSLADAHNARGELWRRKGDRPKAIMDFGAAVKLDPNHAAAKANYKSLSLELERIGAMMAVAGKPSFDCRKARRPVEKAICANPELADLDREIGASTFRAVREAKDPRQARELQRAQDQFIVRRNAEFGKPGYDLQKAMRERLQQINGVDGY
;
A
#
# COMPACT_ATOMS: atom_id res chain seq x y z
N MET A 1 -80.58 -71.36 48.26
CA MET A 1 -81.95 -70.79 48.14
C MET A 1 -81.96 -69.74 47.03
N ARG A 2 -82.73 -69.99 46.01
CA ARG A 2 -83.52 -69.09 45.16
C ARG A 2 -82.79 -67.92 44.48
N ARG A 3 -82.61 -67.97 43.14
CA ARG A 3 -83.53 -67.45 42.09
C ARG A 3 -83.49 -65.90 42.03
N ASN A 4 -83.31 -65.24 40.91
CA ASN A 4 -83.88 -65.27 39.56
C ASN A 4 -83.11 -64.35 38.64
N SER A 5 -82.80 -64.77 37.51
CA SER A 5 -83.19 -64.30 36.19
C SER A 5 -83.72 -62.88 36.02
N ALA A 6 -83.12 -62.15 35.13
CA ALA A 6 -83.81 -61.38 34.11
C ALA A 6 -82.83 -60.90 32.99
N THR A 7 -83.13 -61.37 31.84
CA THR A 7 -82.64 -60.95 30.55
C THR A 7 -83.17 -59.60 30.10
N LEU A 8 -82.40 -58.86 29.34
CA LEU A 8 -82.78 -57.93 28.24
C LEU A 8 -81.48 -57.23 27.81
N GLY A 9 -80.93 -57.42 26.73
CA GLY A 9 -81.45 -57.14 25.39
C GLY A 9 -81.02 -55.74 24.98
N ALA A 10 -80.09 -55.71 24.05
CA ALA A 10 -80.12 -54.74 23.00
C ALA A 10 -78.83 -53.87 22.74
N ALA A 11 -78.49 -53.94 21.53
CA ALA A 11 -77.88 -52.91 20.68
C ALA A 11 -76.40 -52.69 20.83
N LEU A 12 -75.66 -53.37 19.93
CA LEU A 12 -74.40 -53.02 19.42
C LEU A 12 -74.51 -51.70 18.63
N VAL A 13 -73.93 -50.64 19.14
CA VAL A 13 -73.58 -49.47 18.32
C VAL A 13 -72.07 -49.54 18.08
N CYS A 14 -71.72 -49.98 16.91
CA CYS A 14 -70.33 -49.85 16.39
C CYS A 14 -70.01 -48.39 16.11
N VAL A 15 -69.32 -47.76 17.04
CA VAL A 15 -68.66 -46.46 16.78
C VAL A 15 -67.30 -46.76 16.15
N TRP A 16 -67.21 -46.52 14.88
CA TRP A 16 -65.95 -46.52 14.22
C TRP A 16 -65.14 -45.28 14.66
N LEU A 17 -64.23 -45.48 15.60
CA LEU A 17 -63.18 -44.51 15.87
C LEU A 17 -62.19 -44.59 14.72
N SER A 18 -62.34 -43.69 13.76
CA SER A 18 -61.28 -43.38 12.80
C SER A 18 -60.09 -42.81 13.52
N ALA A 19 -59.12 -43.66 13.84
CA ALA A 19 -57.78 -43.20 14.25
C ALA A 19 -57.17 -42.43 13.08
N GLY A 20 -57.29 -41.11 13.17
CA GLY A 20 -56.53 -40.20 12.32
C GLY A 20 -55.04 -40.40 12.62
N VAL A 21 -54.35 -41.09 11.70
CA VAL A 21 -52.88 -41.12 11.69
C VAL A 21 -52.44 -39.71 11.41
N ALA A 22 -52.11 -38.96 12.44
CA ALA A 22 -51.35 -37.73 12.32
C ALA A 22 -49.99 -38.11 11.69
N ARG A 23 -49.85 -37.89 10.37
CA ARG A 23 -48.57 -37.88 9.73
C ARG A 23 -47.79 -36.73 10.36
N ALA A 24 -46.92 -37.03 11.30
CA ALA A 24 -45.84 -36.14 11.66
C ALA A 24 -45.00 -35.98 10.37
N THR A 25 -45.21 -34.88 9.68
CA THR A 25 -44.21 -34.38 8.72
C THR A 25 -42.97 -34.08 9.54
N SER A 26 -42.06 -35.06 9.62
CA SER A 26 -40.68 -34.76 10.00
C SER A 26 -40.16 -33.77 8.94
N SER A 27 -40.22 -32.47 9.23
CA SER A 27 -39.38 -31.53 8.55
C SER A 27 -37.96 -32.00 8.84
N GLU A 28 -37.33 -32.66 7.88
CA GLU A 28 -35.88 -32.79 7.88
C GLU A 28 -35.33 -31.39 8.18
N PRO A 29 -34.36 -31.25 9.14
CA PRO A 29 -33.69 -29.97 9.31
C PRO A 29 -33.15 -29.59 7.96
N GLY A 30 -33.71 -28.52 7.35
CA GLY A 30 -33.30 -28.06 6.04
C GLY A 30 -31.80 -27.91 6.12
N LYS A 31 -31.08 -28.64 5.25
CA LYS A 31 -29.64 -28.40 5.04
C LYS A 31 -29.51 -26.91 4.89
N ASP A 32 -28.79 -26.26 5.82
CA ASP A 32 -28.49 -24.84 5.73
C ASP A 32 -27.83 -24.62 4.36
N VAL A 33 -28.59 -24.12 3.40
CA VAL A 33 -28.10 -23.94 2.03
C VAL A 33 -27.07 -22.83 2.10
N GLN A 34 -25.82 -23.26 2.05
CA GLN A 34 -24.69 -22.37 2.02
C GLN A 34 -24.77 -21.49 0.76
N ALA A 35 -24.35 -20.23 0.86
CA ALA A 35 -24.32 -19.35 -0.30
C ALA A 35 -23.38 -19.89 -1.39
N ASP A 36 -23.84 -19.89 -2.65
CA ASP A 36 -23.06 -20.38 -3.78
C ASP A 36 -21.96 -19.38 -4.18
N PRO A 37 -20.66 -19.72 -4.09
CA PRO A 37 -19.57 -18.86 -4.53
C PRO A 37 -19.35 -18.86 -6.06
N GLY A 38 -20.00 -19.76 -6.82
CA GLY A 38 -19.78 -19.97 -8.25
C GLY A 38 -19.83 -18.68 -9.09
N PRO A 39 -20.88 -17.86 -8.98
CA PRO A 39 -20.97 -16.61 -9.75
C PRO A 39 -19.81 -15.63 -9.50
N CYS A 40 -19.36 -15.48 -8.25
CA CYS A 40 -18.22 -14.62 -7.90
C CYS A 40 -16.91 -15.17 -8.50
N VAL A 41 -16.67 -16.47 -8.39
CA VAL A 41 -15.48 -17.12 -8.95
C VAL A 41 -15.45 -16.99 -10.49
N ALA A 42 -16.57 -17.19 -11.15
CA ALA A 42 -16.67 -17.09 -12.61
C ALA A 42 -16.41 -15.65 -13.10
N ALA A 43 -16.99 -14.64 -12.46
CA ALA A 43 -16.77 -13.24 -12.82
C ALA A 43 -15.32 -12.81 -12.61
N ALA A 44 -14.69 -13.23 -11.50
CA ALA A 44 -13.29 -12.96 -11.21
C ALA A 44 -12.35 -13.63 -12.23
N ALA A 45 -12.64 -14.87 -12.64
CA ALA A 45 -11.87 -15.59 -13.66
C ALA A 45 -12.00 -14.95 -15.05
N ALA A 46 -13.15 -14.37 -15.36
CA ALA A 46 -13.38 -13.64 -16.61
C ALA A 46 -12.75 -12.23 -16.61
N ALA A 47 -12.19 -11.78 -15.50
CA ALA A 47 -11.67 -10.42 -15.28
C ALA A 47 -12.73 -9.32 -15.58
N ASP A 48 -14.01 -9.64 -15.40
CA ASP A 48 -15.11 -8.68 -15.47
C ASP A 48 -15.23 -7.97 -14.13
N ASP A 49 -14.61 -6.81 -14.03
CA ASP A 49 -14.49 -6.07 -12.77
C ASP A 49 -15.84 -5.61 -12.23
N ASP A 50 -16.74 -5.11 -13.08
CA ASP A 50 -18.04 -4.65 -12.63
C ASP A 50 -18.90 -5.83 -12.15
N LYS A 51 -18.90 -6.92 -12.88
CA LYS A 51 -19.58 -8.13 -12.47
C LYS A 51 -18.97 -8.75 -11.22
N THR A 52 -17.64 -8.75 -11.10
CA THR A 52 -16.95 -9.23 -9.89
C THR A 52 -17.37 -8.40 -8.66
N ILE A 53 -17.42 -7.08 -8.77
CA ILE A 53 -17.85 -6.22 -7.67
C ILE A 53 -19.29 -6.51 -7.27
N GLU A 54 -20.18 -6.68 -8.22
CA GLU A 54 -21.60 -6.96 -7.98
C GLU A 54 -21.79 -8.33 -7.29
N VAL A 55 -21.33 -9.41 -7.94
CA VAL A 55 -21.67 -10.79 -7.48
C VAL A 55 -20.86 -11.21 -6.25
N CYS A 56 -19.59 -10.77 -6.14
CA CYS A 56 -18.82 -11.01 -4.94
C CYS A 56 -19.33 -10.14 -3.77
N GLY A 57 -19.84 -8.93 -4.06
CA GLY A 57 -20.54 -8.11 -3.08
C GLY A 57 -21.73 -8.83 -2.46
N ALA A 58 -22.62 -9.35 -3.28
CA ALA A 58 -23.78 -10.14 -2.83
C ALA A 58 -23.37 -11.36 -1.99
N LEU A 59 -22.29 -12.06 -2.38
CA LEU A 59 -21.77 -13.19 -1.62
C LEU A 59 -21.18 -12.76 -0.26
N ILE A 60 -20.47 -11.63 -0.20
CA ILE A 60 -19.90 -11.07 1.05
C ILE A 60 -21.01 -10.69 2.04
N ASP A 61 -22.10 -10.09 1.54
CA ASP A 61 -23.20 -9.60 2.36
C ASP A 61 -24.14 -10.73 2.84
N ASN A 62 -24.06 -11.91 2.23
CA ASN A 62 -24.88 -13.04 2.62
C ASN A 62 -24.35 -13.68 3.92
N GLU A 63 -25.16 -13.68 4.98
CA GLU A 63 -24.78 -14.21 6.29
C GLU A 63 -24.42 -15.71 6.28
N LYS A 64 -25.01 -16.48 5.35
CA LYS A 64 -24.76 -17.91 5.18
C LYS A 64 -23.46 -18.22 4.41
N THR A 65 -22.72 -17.21 3.98
CA THR A 65 -21.44 -17.41 3.31
C THR A 65 -20.38 -17.92 4.29
N ALA A 66 -19.79 -19.06 3.97
CA ALA A 66 -18.70 -19.61 4.75
C ALA A 66 -17.50 -18.64 4.79
N ARG A 67 -16.80 -18.62 5.91
CA ARG A 67 -15.63 -17.75 6.10
C ARG A 67 -14.58 -17.87 4.99
N PRO A 68 -14.17 -19.07 4.55
CA PRO A 68 -13.22 -19.21 3.44
C PRO A 68 -13.73 -18.59 2.12
N ASP A 69 -15.01 -18.76 1.81
CA ASP A 69 -15.58 -18.22 0.58
C ASP A 69 -15.76 -16.70 0.65
N ARG A 70 -16.07 -16.18 1.85
CA ARG A 70 -16.10 -14.73 2.11
C ARG A 70 -14.72 -14.10 1.93
N ILE A 71 -13.64 -14.76 2.40
CA ILE A 71 -12.26 -14.31 2.19
C ILE A 71 -11.92 -14.27 0.69
N LYS A 72 -12.26 -15.33 -0.05
CA LYS A 72 -12.04 -15.38 -1.50
C LYS A 72 -12.81 -14.27 -2.24
N ALA A 73 -14.07 -14.06 -1.88
CA ALA A 73 -14.92 -13.04 -2.48
C ALA A 73 -14.39 -11.62 -2.21
N LEU A 74 -13.97 -11.33 -0.97
CA LEU A 74 -13.32 -10.06 -0.60
C LEU A 74 -12.03 -9.85 -1.38
N THR A 75 -11.18 -10.88 -1.49
CA THR A 75 -9.92 -10.80 -2.24
C THR A 75 -10.17 -10.55 -3.73
N ALA A 76 -11.15 -11.23 -4.32
CA ALA A 76 -11.53 -11.03 -5.73
C ALA A 76 -12.07 -9.61 -5.95
N ARG A 77 -12.95 -9.12 -5.08
CA ARG A 77 -13.52 -7.78 -5.17
C ARG A 77 -12.46 -6.70 -4.95
N ALA A 78 -11.54 -6.90 -4.01
CA ALA A 78 -10.39 -6.01 -3.80
C ALA A 78 -9.53 -5.90 -5.06
N GLY A 79 -9.25 -7.02 -5.74
CA GLY A 79 -8.53 -7.03 -7.02
C GLY A 79 -9.28 -6.27 -8.13
N ALA A 80 -10.61 -6.40 -8.21
CA ALA A 80 -11.43 -5.66 -9.15
C ALA A 80 -11.43 -4.14 -8.84
N TYR A 81 -11.57 -3.75 -7.56
CA TYR A 81 -11.42 -2.36 -7.14
C TYR A 81 -10.05 -1.80 -7.48
N ASP A 82 -9.01 -2.60 -7.32
CA ASP A 82 -7.65 -2.20 -7.65
C ASP A 82 -7.47 -1.90 -9.14
N ARG A 83 -7.91 -2.79 -10.02
CA ARG A 83 -7.88 -2.54 -11.48
C ARG A 83 -8.68 -1.31 -11.88
N LYS A 84 -9.77 -1.02 -11.17
CA LYS A 84 -10.57 0.21 -11.35
C LYS A 84 -9.99 1.44 -10.65
N GLN A 85 -8.79 1.37 -10.07
CA GLN A 85 -8.12 2.45 -9.32
C GLN A 85 -8.90 2.95 -8.10
N MET A 86 -9.82 2.14 -7.58
CA MET A 86 -10.60 2.42 -6.38
C MET A 86 -9.82 1.97 -5.12
N ILE A 87 -8.63 2.53 -4.93
CA ILE A 87 -7.61 2.08 -3.97
C ILE A 87 -8.17 1.96 -2.55
N ASP A 88 -8.95 2.94 -2.09
CA ASP A 88 -9.50 2.92 -0.73
C ASP A 88 -10.47 1.76 -0.49
N ARG A 89 -11.28 1.40 -1.51
CA ARG A 89 -12.20 0.27 -1.42
C ARG A 89 -11.45 -1.07 -1.42
N ALA A 90 -10.40 -1.18 -2.23
CA ALA A 90 -9.54 -2.35 -2.24
C ALA A 90 -8.86 -2.55 -0.87
N ILE A 91 -8.34 -1.49 -0.27
CA ILE A 91 -7.76 -1.53 1.08
C ILE A 91 -8.78 -1.99 2.11
N ALA A 92 -10.00 -1.45 2.09
CA ALA A 92 -11.05 -1.83 3.05
C ALA A 92 -11.44 -3.32 2.95
N ASP A 93 -11.45 -3.87 1.74
CA ASP A 93 -11.68 -5.31 1.56
C ASP A 93 -10.52 -6.13 2.11
N TYR A 94 -9.25 -5.76 1.84
CA TYR A 94 -8.10 -6.44 2.43
C TYR A 94 -8.03 -6.28 3.96
N ASP A 95 -8.45 -5.14 4.53
CA ASP A 95 -8.58 -4.97 5.98
C ASP A 95 -9.57 -6.00 6.56
N THR A 96 -10.65 -6.26 5.84
CA THR A 96 -11.63 -7.27 6.25
C THR A 96 -11.09 -8.69 6.08
N VAL A 97 -10.39 -8.98 4.99
CA VAL A 97 -9.69 -10.27 4.78
C VAL A 97 -8.73 -10.55 5.94
N LEU A 98 -7.87 -9.59 6.28
CA LEU A 98 -6.86 -9.75 7.32
C LEU A 98 -7.44 -9.76 8.75
N ARG A 99 -8.63 -9.20 8.95
CA ARG A 99 -9.39 -9.39 10.20
C ARG A 99 -9.98 -10.80 10.29
N LEU A 100 -10.41 -11.37 9.17
CA LEU A 100 -10.87 -12.75 9.09
C LEU A 100 -9.72 -13.75 9.22
N ASP A 101 -8.62 -13.51 8.51
CA ASP A 101 -7.43 -14.35 8.57
C ASP A 101 -6.14 -13.50 8.49
N PRO A 102 -5.51 -13.22 9.62
CA PRO A 102 -4.28 -12.43 9.67
C PRO A 102 -3.02 -13.17 9.19
N SER A 103 -3.13 -14.46 8.86
CA SER A 103 -2.00 -15.28 8.42
C SER A 103 -1.77 -15.28 6.90
N LEU A 104 -2.59 -14.57 6.14
CA LEU A 104 -2.54 -14.53 4.69
C LEU A 104 -1.43 -13.58 4.20
N ALA A 105 -0.26 -14.13 3.88
CA ALA A 105 0.88 -13.37 3.37
C ALA A 105 0.56 -12.60 2.08
N ASP A 106 -0.18 -13.24 1.14
CA ASP A 106 -0.62 -12.61 -0.11
C ASP A 106 -1.49 -11.37 0.14
N ALA A 107 -2.39 -11.43 1.13
CA ALA A 107 -3.27 -10.32 1.46
C ALA A 107 -2.51 -9.14 2.06
N HIS A 108 -1.52 -9.40 2.93
CA HIS A 108 -0.60 -8.38 3.43
C HIS A 108 0.19 -7.76 2.29
N ASN A 109 0.79 -8.57 1.40
CA ASN A 109 1.54 -8.03 0.27
C ASN A 109 0.66 -7.15 -0.63
N ALA A 110 -0.53 -7.62 -1.00
CA ALA A 110 -1.45 -6.87 -1.85
C ALA A 110 -1.90 -5.54 -1.20
N ARG A 111 -2.23 -5.54 0.11
CA ARG A 111 -2.57 -4.30 0.82
C ARG A 111 -1.37 -3.36 0.92
N GLY A 112 -0.17 -3.88 1.12
CA GLY A 112 1.08 -3.12 1.10
C GLY A 112 1.32 -2.41 -0.23
N GLU A 113 1.05 -3.06 -1.35
CA GLU A 113 1.13 -2.45 -2.68
C GLU A 113 0.13 -1.30 -2.85
N LEU A 114 -1.09 -1.46 -2.35
CA LEU A 114 -2.11 -0.41 -2.35
C LEU A 114 -1.69 0.80 -1.49
N TRP A 115 -1.16 0.55 -0.28
CA TRP A 115 -0.62 1.62 0.57
C TRP A 115 0.55 2.36 -0.09
N ARG A 116 1.47 1.61 -0.76
CA ARG A 116 2.58 2.21 -1.50
C ARG A 116 2.08 3.13 -2.60
N ARG A 117 1.09 2.72 -3.40
CA ARG A 117 0.49 3.56 -4.44
C ARG A 117 -0.26 4.77 -3.88
N LYS A 118 -0.87 4.63 -2.71
CA LYS A 118 -1.48 5.75 -1.98
C LYS A 118 -0.46 6.72 -1.38
N GLY A 119 0.83 6.36 -1.36
CA GLY A 119 1.92 7.15 -0.78
C GLY A 119 2.15 6.92 0.71
N ASP A 120 1.38 6.03 1.36
CA ASP A 120 1.56 5.68 2.78
C ASP A 120 2.65 4.61 2.93
N ARG A 121 3.90 5.07 2.79
CA ARG A 121 5.09 4.21 2.89
C ARG A 121 5.22 3.50 4.24
N PRO A 122 4.90 4.14 5.40
CA PRO A 122 4.92 3.46 6.68
C PRO A 122 4.01 2.24 6.75
N LYS A 123 2.76 2.34 6.27
CA LYS A 123 1.85 1.19 6.24
C LYS A 123 2.29 0.13 5.24
N ALA A 124 2.77 0.55 4.08
CA ALA A 124 3.27 -0.37 3.06
C ALA A 124 4.43 -1.23 3.58
N ILE A 125 5.45 -0.64 4.25
CA ILE A 125 6.60 -1.40 4.76
C ILE A 125 6.20 -2.36 5.89
N MET A 126 5.23 -1.99 6.72
CA MET A 126 4.69 -2.88 7.76
C MET A 126 4.01 -4.10 7.15
N ASP A 127 3.18 -3.91 6.12
CA ASP A 127 2.49 -5.00 5.45
C ASP A 127 3.45 -5.91 4.69
N PHE A 128 4.42 -5.36 3.93
CA PHE A 128 5.43 -6.17 3.27
C PHE A 128 6.28 -6.97 4.29
N GLY A 129 6.62 -6.36 5.42
CA GLY A 129 7.32 -7.04 6.51
C GLY A 129 6.50 -8.16 7.15
N ALA A 130 5.19 -7.97 7.33
CA ALA A 130 4.27 -9.00 7.80
C ALA A 130 4.19 -10.17 6.81
N ALA A 131 4.05 -9.88 5.51
CA ALA A 131 4.03 -10.91 4.46
C ALA A 131 5.30 -11.75 4.44
N VAL A 132 6.49 -11.13 4.51
CA VAL A 132 7.79 -11.84 4.56
C VAL A 132 7.93 -12.68 5.82
N LYS A 133 7.40 -12.21 6.96
CA LYS A 133 7.44 -12.96 8.23
C LYS A 133 6.53 -14.19 8.18
N LEU A 134 5.35 -14.08 7.56
CA LEU A 134 4.38 -15.16 7.43
C LEU A 134 4.83 -16.20 6.40
N ASP A 135 5.34 -15.74 5.27
CA ASP A 135 5.93 -16.60 4.22
C ASP A 135 7.32 -16.08 3.83
N PRO A 136 8.39 -16.64 4.41
CA PRO A 136 9.77 -16.28 4.05
C PRO A 136 10.15 -16.62 2.59
N ASN A 137 9.37 -17.39 1.87
CA ASN A 137 9.59 -17.74 0.47
C ASN A 137 8.76 -16.89 -0.50
N HIS A 138 7.91 -16.01 -0.02
CA HIS A 138 7.10 -15.12 -0.83
C HIS A 138 7.96 -14.10 -1.61
N ALA A 139 8.29 -14.44 -2.85
CA ALA A 139 9.27 -13.68 -3.65
C ALA A 139 8.86 -12.20 -3.86
N ALA A 140 7.56 -11.95 -4.17
CA ALA A 140 7.06 -10.59 -4.40
C ALA A 140 7.14 -9.74 -3.11
N ALA A 141 6.73 -10.28 -1.96
CA ALA A 141 6.81 -9.55 -0.69
C ALA A 141 8.25 -9.21 -0.32
N LYS A 142 9.20 -10.14 -0.52
CA LYS A 142 10.64 -9.88 -0.29
C LYS A 142 11.16 -8.76 -1.20
N ALA A 143 10.80 -8.79 -2.48
CA ALA A 143 11.21 -7.77 -3.44
C ALA A 143 10.62 -6.39 -3.06
N ASN A 144 9.34 -6.34 -2.73
CA ASN A 144 8.63 -5.13 -2.32
C ASN A 144 9.22 -4.56 -1.02
N TYR A 145 9.45 -5.41 -0.01
CA TYR A 145 10.05 -5.00 1.26
C TYR A 145 11.44 -4.41 1.04
N LYS A 146 12.31 -5.13 0.30
CA LYS A 146 13.67 -4.66 -0.01
C LYS A 146 13.66 -3.33 -0.77
N SER A 147 12.84 -3.22 -1.81
CA SER A 147 12.73 -2.01 -2.64
C SER A 147 12.31 -0.80 -1.80
N LEU A 148 11.27 -0.97 -0.96
CA LEU A 148 10.77 0.13 -0.13
C LEU A 148 11.73 0.49 1.01
N SER A 149 12.43 -0.51 1.61
CA SER A 149 13.46 -0.25 2.62
C SER A 149 14.58 0.61 2.06
N LEU A 150 15.11 0.29 0.87
CA LEU A 150 16.14 1.10 0.21
C LEU A 150 15.65 2.50 -0.15
N GLU A 151 14.38 2.63 -0.56
CA GLU A 151 13.77 3.95 -0.82
C GLU A 151 13.71 4.79 0.46
N LEU A 152 13.28 4.20 1.58
CA LEU A 152 13.19 4.88 2.88
C LEU A 152 14.57 5.27 3.43
N GLU A 153 15.58 4.39 3.29
CA GLU A 153 16.96 4.71 3.64
C GLU A 153 17.48 5.90 2.82
N ARG A 154 17.21 5.93 1.51
CA ARG A 154 17.61 7.04 0.65
C ARG A 154 16.91 8.35 1.06
N ILE A 155 15.61 8.31 1.34
CA ILE A 155 14.87 9.48 1.82
C ILE A 155 15.44 9.96 3.15
N GLY A 156 15.70 9.06 4.09
CA GLY A 156 16.30 9.37 5.38
C GLY A 156 17.69 10.02 5.22
N ALA A 157 18.52 9.47 4.33
CA ALA A 157 19.84 10.04 4.02
C ALA A 157 19.73 11.43 3.40
N MET A 158 18.77 11.65 2.49
CA MET A 158 18.51 12.97 1.91
C MET A 158 18.03 13.97 2.97
N MET A 159 17.09 13.57 3.84
CA MET A 159 16.61 14.41 4.93
C MET A 159 17.71 14.73 5.95
N ALA A 160 18.59 13.78 6.23
CA ALA A 160 19.70 13.97 7.18
C ALA A 160 20.69 15.04 6.73
N VAL A 161 20.78 15.32 5.42
CA VAL A 161 21.66 16.35 4.85
C VAL A 161 20.92 17.59 4.35
N ALA A 162 19.57 17.56 4.33
CA ALA A 162 18.76 18.69 3.92
C ALA A 162 19.08 19.93 4.77
N GLY A 163 19.24 21.08 4.13
CA GLY A 163 19.61 22.32 4.78
C GLY A 163 21.07 22.38 5.31
N LYS A 164 21.91 21.37 4.97
CA LYS A 164 23.33 21.39 5.31
C LYS A 164 24.17 21.63 4.06
N PRO A 165 25.10 22.61 4.05
CA PRO A 165 25.98 22.85 2.90
C PRO A 165 27.03 21.75 2.76
N SER A 166 27.82 21.82 1.67
CA SER A 166 28.91 20.89 1.38
C SER A 166 30.09 20.97 2.35
N PHE A 167 30.11 21.95 3.24
CA PHE A 167 31.18 22.21 4.22
C PHE A 167 30.64 22.26 5.66
N ASP A 168 31.55 22.15 6.64
CA ASP A 168 31.23 22.21 8.07
C ASP A 168 30.94 23.65 8.52
N CYS A 169 29.71 23.96 8.85
CA CYS A 169 29.27 25.29 9.32
C CYS A 169 29.99 25.78 10.56
N ARG A 170 30.52 24.89 11.41
CA ARG A 170 31.33 25.27 12.57
C ARG A 170 32.67 25.92 12.17
N LYS A 171 33.11 25.67 10.92
CA LYS A 171 34.34 26.22 10.35
C LYS A 171 34.10 27.43 9.45
N ALA A 172 32.85 27.85 9.28
CA ALA A 172 32.46 28.99 8.45
C ALA A 172 33.04 30.29 9.00
N ARG A 173 33.96 30.88 8.28
CA ARG A 173 34.63 32.15 8.68
C ARG A 173 34.19 33.32 7.82
N ARG A 174 33.96 33.10 6.54
CA ARG A 174 33.59 34.14 5.56
C ARG A 174 32.12 34.53 5.71
N PRO A 175 31.76 35.80 5.47
CA PRO A 175 30.36 36.24 5.52
C PRO A 175 29.42 35.39 4.63
N VAL A 176 29.85 35.04 3.41
CA VAL A 176 29.09 34.21 2.49
C VAL A 176 28.86 32.79 3.03
N GLU A 177 29.86 32.18 3.67
CA GLU A 177 29.75 30.86 4.29
C GLU A 177 28.72 30.87 5.43
N LYS A 178 28.76 31.92 6.26
CA LYS A 178 27.77 32.11 7.32
C LYS A 178 26.37 32.31 6.78
N ALA A 179 26.22 33.08 5.68
CA ALA A 179 24.92 33.25 5.01
C ALA A 179 24.38 31.95 4.44
N ILE A 180 25.24 31.13 3.83
CA ILE A 180 24.87 29.80 3.33
C ILE A 180 24.43 28.90 4.49
N CYS A 181 25.16 28.88 5.59
CA CYS A 181 24.81 28.08 6.77
C CYS A 181 23.49 28.52 7.46
N ALA A 182 23.16 29.80 7.38
CA ALA A 182 21.95 30.36 7.98
C ALA A 182 20.68 30.17 7.14
N ASN A 183 20.82 29.83 5.86
CA ASN A 183 19.70 29.66 4.94
C ASN A 183 19.68 28.24 4.35
N PRO A 184 18.65 27.43 4.69
CA PRO A 184 18.54 26.05 4.20
C PRO A 184 18.55 25.91 2.67
N GLU A 185 17.93 26.83 1.91
CA GLU A 185 17.94 26.79 0.45
C GLU A 185 19.34 27.01 -0.12
N LEU A 186 20.10 27.99 0.42
CA LEU A 186 21.48 28.24 0.01
C LEU A 186 22.38 27.06 0.38
N ALA A 187 22.15 26.43 1.53
CA ALA A 187 22.89 25.25 1.97
C ALA A 187 22.62 24.05 1.03
N ASP A 188 21.38 23.85 0.60
CA ASP A 188 21.01 22.81 -0.36
C ASP A 188 21.61 23.07 -1.74
N LEU A 189 21.58 24.31 -2.22
CA LEU A 189 22.25 24.69 -3.47
C LEU A 189 23.77 24.47 -3.41
N ASP A 190 24.42 24.84 -2.32
CA ASP A 190 25.87 24.62 -2.13
C ASP A 190 26.24 23.14 -2.18
N ARG A 191 25.45 22.29 -1.49
CA ARG A 191 25.63 20.84 -1.52
C ARG A 191 25.41 20.26 -2.91
N GLU A 192 24.37 20.70 -3.60
CA GLU A 192 24.04 20.23 -4.96
C GLU A 192 25.10 20.62 -5.98
N ILE A 193 25.61 21.85 -5.92
CA ILE A 193 26.74 22.30 -6.75
C ILE A 193 27.97 21.43 -6.49
N GLY A 194 28.30 21.15 -5.23
CA GLY A 194 29.42 20.30 -4.86
C GLY A 194 29.27 18.88 -5.40
N ALA A 195 28.10 18.27 -5.22
CA ALA A 195 27.80 16.93 -5.70
C ALA A 195 27.83 16.84 -7.25
N SER A 196 27.23 17.82 -7.94
CA SER A 196 27.20 17.86 -9.40
C SER A 196 28.60 18.10 -9.99
N THR A 197 29.39 18.97 -9.38
CA THR A 197 30.80 19.18 -9.78
C THR A 197 31.61 17.89 -9.62
N PHE A 198 31.50 17.23 -8.44
CA PHE A 198 32.20 15.96 -8.19
C PHE A 198 31.81 14.89 -9.24
N ARG A 199 30.53 14.78 -9.57
CA ARG A 199 30.05 13.85 -10.59
C ARG A 199 30.62 14.18 -11.94
N ALA A 200 30.52 15.44 -12.38
CA ALA A 200 31.04 15.89 -13.68
C ALA A 200 32.55 15.66 -13.81
N VAL A 201 33.34 15.92 -12.77
CA VAL A 201 34.79 15.66 -12.75
C VAL A 201 35.09 14.16 -12.86
N ARG A 202 34.32 13.31 -12.15
CA ARG A 202 34.50 11.85 -12.21
C ARG A 202 34.12 11.25 -13.57
N GLU A 203 33.11 11.81 -14.22
CA GLU A 203 32.57 11.36 -15.51
C GLU A 203 33.25 12.04 -16.71
N ALA A 204 34.26 12.90 -16.48
CA ALA A 204 35.00 13.59 -17.52
C ALA A 204 35.69 12.59 -18.45
N LYS A 205 35.67 12.90 -19.77
CA LYS A 205 36.21 12.03 -20.81
C LYS A 205 37.73 11.86 -20.72
N ASP A 206 38.42 12.86 -20.18
CA ASP A 206 39.88 12.86 -20.04
C ASP A 206 40.33 13.73 -18.84
N PRO A 207 41.60 13.62 -18.40
CA PRO A 207 42.12 14.39 -17.27
C PRO A 207 42.21 15.91 -17.52
N ARG A 208 42.20 16.39 -18.77
CA ARG A 208 42.19 17.82 -19.07
C ARG A 208 40.81 18.39 -18.76
N GLN A 209 39.77 17.75 -19.27
CA GLN A 209 38.39 18.13 -18.98
C GLN A 209 38.08 18.11 -17.47
N ALA A 210 38.55 17.09 -16.75
CA ALA A 210 38.40 17.02 -15.28
C ALA A 210 39.04 18.24 -14.60
N ARG A 211 40.25 18.64 -15.00
CA ARG A 211 40.92 19.82 -14.44
C ARG A 211 40.20 21.12 -14.81
N GLU A 212 39.65 21.23 -16.00
CA GLU A 212 38.87 22.40 -16.43
C GLU A 212 37.62 22.59 -15.60
N LEU A 213 36.87 21.52 -15.36
CA LEU A 213 35.68 21.51 -14.50
C LEU A 213 36.01 21.93 -13.06
N GLN A 214 37.11 21.38 -12.51
CA GLN A 214 37.55 21.75 -11.17
C GLN A 214 37.97 23.22 -11.11
N ARG A 215 38.75 23.75 -12.08
CA ARG A 215 39.12 25.16 -12.13
C ARG A 215 37.93 26.09 -12.25
N ALA A 216 36.92 25.71 -13.04
CA ALA A 216 35.70 26.48 -13.18
C ALA A 216 34.92 26.55 -11.86
N GLN A 217 34.94 25.49 -11.06
CA GLN A 217 34.34 25.46 -9.72
C GLN A 217 35.13 26.37 -8.75
N ASP A 218 36.46 26.29 -8.75
CA ASP A 218 37.30 27.12 -7.89
C ASP A 218 37.13 28.62 -8.21
N GLN A 219 37.05 28.96 -9.49
CA GLN A 219 36.80 30.33 -9.96
C GLN A 219 35.40 30.83 -9.53
N PHE A 220 34.37 29.97 -9.61
CA PHE A 220 33.05 30.30 -9.12
C PHE A 220 33.09 30.63 -7.64
N ILE A 221 33.75 29.80 -6.80
CA ILE A 221 33.88 30.01 -5.36
C ILE A 221 34.59 31.33 -5.05
N VAL A 222 35.71 31.62 -5.75
CA VAL A 222 36.44 32.87 -5.58
C VAL A 222 35.56 34.07 -5.92
N ARG A 223 34.89 34.07 -7.07
CA ARG A 223 34.00 35.15 -7.51
C ARG A 223 32.82 35.32 -6.54
N ARG A 224 32.12 34.26 -6.18
CA ARG A 224 31.04 34.26 -5.22
C ARG A 224 31.44 34.95 -3.90
N ASN A 225 32.60 34.58 -3.39
CA ASN A 225 33.13 35.14 -2.15
C ASN A 225 33.50 36.62 -2.26
N ALA A 226 34.00 37.04 -3.42
CA ALA A 226 34.40 38.44 -3.67
C ALA A 226 33.21 39.37 -3.96
N GLU A 227 32.15 38.86 -4.56
CA GLU A 227 30.95 39.63 -4.92
C GLU A 227 29.90 39.70 -3.79
N PHE A 228 29.92 38.75 -2.85
CA PHE A 228 28.95 38.68 -1.77
C PHE A 228 28.93 39.97 -0.92
N GLY A 229 27.73 40.53 -0.76
CA GLY A 229 27.53 41.80 -0.04
C GLY A 229 27.69 43.07 -0.88
N LYS A 230 28.08 42.96 -2.16
CA LYS A 230 28.10 44.12 -3.06
C LYS A 230 26.68 44.45 -3.54
N PRO A 231 26.38 45.72 -3.80
CA PRO A 231 25.07 46.11 -4.37
C PRO A 231 24.78 45.39 -5.67
N GLY A 232 23.55 44.82 -5.74
CA GLY A 232 23.07 44.08 -6.94
C GLY A 232 23.53 42.63 -7.06
N TYR A 233 24.39 42.12 -6.14
CA TYR A 233 24.77 40.71 -6.18
C TYR A 233 23.72 39.84 -5.46
N ASP A 234 23.12 38.93 -6.21
CA ASP A 234 22.18 37.91 -5.71
C ASP A 234 22.89 36.56 -5.63
N LEU A 235 23.17 36.13 -4.40
CA LEU A 235 23.86 34.87 -4.11
C LEU A 235 23.06 33.66 -4.59
N GLN A 236 21.75 33.64 -4.35
CA GLN A 236 20.88 32.51 -4.71
C GLN A 236 20.81 32.34 -6.22
N LYS A 237 20.65 33.45 -6.96
CA LYS A 237 20.66 33.47 -8.41
C LYS A 237 21.99 32.95 -8.97
N ALA A 238 23.12 33.47 -8.47
CA ALA A 238 24.46 33.06 -8.90
C ALA A 238 24.71 31.56 -8.66
N MET A 239 24.21 31.01 -7.55
CA MET A 239 24.33 29.59 -7.24
C MET A 239 23.44 28.72 -8.15
N ARG A 240 22.21 29.15 -8.46
CA ARG A 240 21.33 28.46 -9.42
C ARG A 240 21.92 28.45 -10.84
N GLU A 241 22.42 29.59 -11.31
CA GLU A 241 23.09 29.68 -12.61
C GLU A 241 24.31 28.75 -12.69
N ARG A 242 25.10 28.68 -11.61
CA ARG A 242 26.23 27.75 -11.55
C ARG A 242 25.79 26.29 -11.66
N LEU A 243 24.74 25.91 -10.98
CA LEU A 243 24.19 24.55 -11.03
C LEU A 243 23.69 24.20 -12.44
N GLN A 244 23.01 25.13 -13.11
CA GLN A 244 22.57 24.97 -14.50
C GLN A 244 23.76 24.74 -15.45
N GLN A 245 24.84 25.54 -15.33
CA GLN A 245 26.07 25.38 -16.13
C GLN A 245 26.71 23.99 -15.95
N ILE A 246 26.76 23.47 -14.71
CA ILE A 246 27.35 22.15 -14.46
C ILE A 246 26.48 21.04 -15.06
N ASN A 247 25.17 21.16 -15.00
CA ASN A 247 24.24 20.15 -15.49
C ASN A 247 24.00 20.23 -17.03
N GLY A 248 24.62 21.17 -17.72
CA GLY A 248 24.48 21.35 -19.18
C GLY A 248 23.09 21.86 -19.60
N VAL A 249 22.33 22.42 -18.66
CA VAL A 249 21.04 23.07 -18.94
C VAL A 249 21.35 24.56 -19.11
N ASP A 250 21.84 24.94 -20.25
CA ASP A 250 21.92 26.36 -20.63
C ASP A 250 20.47 26.86 -20.72
N GLY A 251 20.13 27.78 -19.82
CA GLY A 251 18.80 28.34 -19.74
C GLY A 251 18.39 29.02 -21.04
N TYR A 252 17.25 28.63 -21.56
CA TYR A 252 16.38 29.44 -22.40
C TYR A 252 15.23 29.93 -21.56
#